data_238d1705f7b608ad2bcd5d36f7d69465
#
_entry.id   238d1705f7b608ad2bcd5d36f7d69465
#
_cell.length_a   1.000
_cell.length_b   1.000
_cell.length_c   1.000
_cell.angle_alpha   90.00
_cell.angle_beta   90.00
_cell.angle_gamma   90.00
#
_symmetry.space_group_name_H-M   'P 1'
#
loop_
_entity.id
_entity.type
_entity.pdbx_description
1 polymer ?
#
loop_
_entity_poly.entity_id
_entity_poly.type
_entity_poly.pdbx_seq_one_letter_code
_entity_poly.pdbx_strand_id
1 'polypeptide(L)'
;MAVTKKRTTKIVESLNALNKTDVYSLMLFTLYKLKDTPEYSTLSELCYVLEGDNLTKFLSYFGGMTIKVPTLRDMRLLLQGLLLYQYVNIEEGDYTEALKALVDEFSEEEIQSIYEKIVEVTKNYDFRRD
;
A
#
# COMPACT_ATOMS: atom_id res chain seq x y z
N MET A 1 -17.44 11.39 1.25
CA MET A 1 -16.90 12.02 0.08
C MET A 1 -17.75 11.75 -1.14
N ALA A 2 -18.68 12.67 -1.36
CA ALA A 2 -19.70 12.54 -2.42
C ALA A 2 -19.10 12.45 -3.83
N VAL A 3 -18.01 13.20 -4.12
CA VAL A 3 -17.39 13.24 -5.45
C VAL A 3 -16.79 11.88 -5.82
N THR A 4 -16.08 11.23 -4.89
CA THR A 4 -15.48 9.90 -5.12
C THR A 4 -16.56 8.85 -5.35
N LYS A 5 -17.66 8.92 -4.58
CA LYS A 5 -18.78 7.99 -4.72
C LYS A 5 -19.47 8.13 -6.08
N LYS A 6 -19.66 9.39 -6.57
CA LYS A 6 -20.23 9.63 -7.90
C LYS A 6 -19.34 9.07 -9.01
N ARG A 7 -18.01 9.27 -8.91
CA ARG A 7 -17.06 8.75 -9.90
C ARG A 7 -17.10 7.23 -9.97
N THR A 8 -17.15 6.57 -8.81
CA THR A 8 -17.25 5.11 -8.71
C THR A 8 -18.52 4.62 -9.39
N THR A 9 -19.67 5.28 -9.15
CA THR A 9 -20.95 4.92 -9.77
C THR A 9 -20.89 5.03 -11.29
N LYS A 10 -20.29 6.11 -11.84
CA LYS A 10 -20.16 6.28 -13.28
C LYS A 10 -19.29 5.20 -13.92
N ILE A 11 -18.21 4.79 -13.28
CA ILE A 11 -17.34 3.72 -13.78
C ILE A 11 -18.12 2.42 -13.84
N VAL A 12 -18.85 2.07 -12.78
CA VAL A 12 -19.66 0.86 -12.72
C VAL A 12 -20.74 0.86 -13.79
N GLU A 13 -21.42 1.99 -13.99
CA GLU A 13 -22.43 2.14 -15.04
C GLU A 13 -21.84 1.91 -16.43
N SER A 14 -20.66 2.48 -16.70
CA SER A 14 -19.96 2.30 -17.97
C SER A 14 -19.58 0.85 -18.22
N LEU A 15 -19.06 0.16 -17.19
CA LEU A 15 -18.72 -1.24 -17.28
C LEU A 15 -19.96 -2.11 -17.55
N ASN A 16 -21.07 -1.79 -16.88
CA ASN A 16 -22.32 -2.53 -17.06
C ASN A 16 -22.91 -2.32 -18.46
N ALA A 17 -22.65 -1.17 -19.08
CA ALA A 17 -23.10 -0.89 -20.44
C ALA A 17 -22.40 -1.80 -21.47
N LEU A 18 -21.22 -2.33 -21.15
CA LEU A 18 -20.46 -3.25 -22.00
C LEU A 18 -20.91 -4.71 -21.77
N ASN A 19 -22.21 -4.95 -21.72
CA ASN A 19 -22.78 -6.20 -21.26
C ASN A 19 -22.78 -7.35 -22.29
N LYS A 20 -22.42 -7.06 -23.54
CA LYS A 20 -22.38 -8.05 -24.63
C LYS A 20 -20.97 -8.49 -24.98
N THR A 21 -19.98 -8.02 -24.23
CA THR A 21 -18.57 -8.35 -24.44
C THR A 21 -17.97 -8.88 -23.16
N ASP A 22 -16.91 -9.66 -23.31
CA ASP A 22 -16.05 -10.00 -22.16
C ASP A 22 -15.24 -8.72 -21.85
N VAL A 23 -15.78 -7.91 -20.92
CA VAL A 23 -15.22 -6.60 -20.59
C VAL A 23 -13.77 -6.71 -20.15
N TYR A 24 -13.47 -7.73 -19.34
CA TYR A 24 -12.13 -7.91 -18.82
C TYR A 24 -11.12 -8.17 -19.94
N SER A 25 -11.43 -9.10 -20.82
CA SER A 25 -10.55 -9.43 -21.97
C SER A 25 -10.42 -8.25 -22.92
N LEU A 26 -11.54 -7.55 -23.22
CA LEU A 26 -11.50 -6.39 -24.09
C LEU A 26 -10.61 -5.30 -23.50
N MET A 27 -10.77 -5.01 -22.21
CA MET A 27 -9.98 -3.99 -21.52
C MET A 27 -8.49 -4.33 -21.54
N LEU A 28 -8.12 -5.56 -21.18
CA LEU A 28 -6.73 -5.97 -21.17
C LEU A 28 -6.10 -5.91 -22.57
N PHE A 29 -6.83 -6.36 -23.59
CA PHE A 29 -6.36 -6.29 -24.98
C PHE A 29 -6.14 -4.86 -25.41
N THR A 30 -7.11 -3.98 -25.13
CA THR A 30 -7.03 -2.57 -25.52
C THR A 30 -5.85 -1.88 -24.82
N LEU A 31 -5.68 -2.11 -23.52
CA LEU A 31 -4.58 -1.51 -22.79
C LEU A 31 -3.24 -2.03 -23.28
N TYR A 32 -3.16 -3.30 -23.67
CA TYR A 32 -1.95 -3.85 -24.27
C TYR A 32 -1.58 -3.15 -25.57
N LYS A 33 -2.59 -2.86 -26.40
CA LYS A 33 -2.38 -2.14 -27.66
C LYS A 33 -1.99 -0.69 -27.45
N LEU A 34 -2.33 -0.12 -26.29
CA LEU A 34 -2.00 1.26 -25.93
C LEU A 34 -0.73 1.33 -25.05
N LYS A 35 0.07 0.29 -25.05
CA LYS A 35 1.26 0.16 -24.16
C LYS A 35 2.30 1.26 -24.34
N ASP A 36 2.31 1.93 -25.51
CA ASP A 36 3.27 3.00 -25.78
C ASP A 36 2.81 4.35 -25.20
N THR A 37 1.60 4.40 -24.65
CA THR A 37 1.09 5.56 -23.94
C THR A 37 1.28 5.32 -22.45
N PRO A 38 2.15 6.09 -21.75
CA PRO A 38 2.53 5.80 -20.37
C PRO A 38 1.36 5.60 -19.40
N GLU A 39 0.32 6.43 -19.50
CA GLU A 39 -0.84 6.35 -18.62
C GLU A 39 -1.57 5.02 -18.76
N TYR A 40 -1.72 4.52 -19.98
CA TYR A 40 -2.44 3.27 -20.23
C TYR A 40 -1.58 2.03 -19.98
N SER A 41 -0.26 2.15 -20.15
CA SER A 41 0.66 1.08 -19.77
C SER A 41 0.60 0.82 -18.26
N THR A 42 0.67 1.89 -17.47
CA THR A 42 0.55 1.80 -16.01
C THR A 42 -0.83 1.29 -15.61
N LEU A 43 -1.89 1.77 -16.27
CA LEU A 43 -3.26 1.34 -15.99
C LEU A 43 -3.42 -0.17 -16.21
N SER A 44 -2.79 -0.71 -17.24
CA SER A 44 -2.81 -2.16 -17.48
C SER A 44 -2.26 -2.94 -16.29
N GLU A 45 -1.11 -2.52 -15.76
CA GLU A 45 -0.49 -3.16 -14.60
C GLU A 45 -1.36 -3.01 -13.34
N LEU A 46 -1.94 -1.82 -13.15
CA LEU A 46 -2.83 -1.58 -12.01
C LEU A 46 -4.08 -2.45 -12.07
N CYS A 47 -4.65 -2.65 -13.26
CA CYS A 47 -5.80 -3.53 -13.44
C CYS A 47 -5.46 -4.98 -13.06
N TYR A 48 -4.24 -5.40 -13.33
CA TYR A 48 -3.78 -6.74 -12.97
C TYR A 48 -3.62 -6.91 -11.46
N VAL A 49 -3.09 -5.89 -10.78
CA VAL A 49 -2.76 -5.94 -9.36
C VAL A 49 -3.97 -5.61 -8.49
N LEU A 50 -4.77 -4.62 -8.91
CA LEU A 50 -5.90 -4.13 -8.14
C LEU A 50 -7.20 -4.49 -8.87
N GLU A 51 -8.18 -4.97 -8.12
CA GLU A 51 -9.47 -5.36 -8.68
C GLU A 51 -10.59 -4.44 -8.18
N GLY A 52 -11.58 -4.23 -9.05
CA GLY A 52 -12.84 -3.59 -8.69
C GLY A 52 -12.69 -2.26 -7.96
N ASP A 53 -13.27 -2.18 -6.78
CA ASP A 53 -13.30 -0.96 -5.98
C ASP A 53 -11.91 -0.47 -5.58
N ASN A 54 -10.95 -1.38 -5.40
CA ASN A 54 -9.60 -1.00 -5.03
C ASN A 54 -8.91 -0.21 -6.13
N LEU A 55 -9.10 -0.61 -7.40
CA LEU A 55 -8.58 0.13 -8.54
C LEU A 55 -9.19 1.53 -8.60
N THR A 56 -10.51 1.62 -8.44
CA THR A 56 -11.21 2.91 -8.46
C THR A 56 -10.75 3.81 -7.33
N LYS A 57 -10.61 3.29 -6.13
CA LYS A 57 -10.09 4.06 -4.98
C LYS A 57 -8.68 4.56 -5.24
N PHE A 58 -7.82 3.69 -5.77
CA PHE A 58 -6.45 4.06 -6.07
C PHE A 58 -6.40 5.21 -7.09
N LEU A 59 -7.14 5.09 -8.18
CA LEU A 59 -7.17 6.12 -9.22
C LEU A 59 -7.79 7.42 -8.71
N SER A 60 -8.82 7.34 -7.87
CA SER A 60 -9.44 8.53 -7.28
C SER A 60 -8.49 9.29 -6.38
N TYR A 61 -7.64 8.57 -5.65
CA TYR A 61 -6.70 9.17 -4.69
C TYR A 61 -5.44 9.69 -5.36
N PHE A 62 -4.85 8.89 -6.25
CA PHE A 62 -3.52 9.16 -6.79
C PHE A 62 -3.52 9.55 -8.26
N GLY A 63 -4.71 9.65 -8.89
CA GLY A 63 -4.82 9.97 -10.32
C GLY A 63 -4.09 11.26 -10.66
N GLY A 64 -3.22 11.20 -11.67
CA GLY A 64 -2.43 12.34 -12.11
C GLY A 64 -1.21 12.68 -11.26
N MET A 65 -1.04 12.01 -10.11
CA MET A 65 0.08 12.25 -9.22
C MET A 65 1.27 11.34 -9.57
N THR A 66 2.48 11.84 -9.31
CA THR A 66 3.67 11.01 -9.31
C THR A 66 3.94 10.57 -7.88
N ILE A 67 3.97 9.26 -7.63
CA ILE A 67 4.21 8.71 -6.29
C ILE A 67 5.38 7.75 -6.34
N LYS A 68 6.10 7.66 -5.21
CA LYS A 68 7.14 6.65 -5.04
C LYS A 68 6.56 5.49 -4.26
N VAL A 69 6.46 4.34 -4.91
CA VAL A 69 5.91 3.13 -4.27
C VAL A 69 7.02 2.47 -3.44
N PRO A 70 6.79 2.24 -2.14
CA PRO A 70 7.77 1.54 -1.32
C PRO A 70 7.88 0.07 -1.74
N THR A 71 9.00 -0.56 -1.39
CA THR A 71 9.22 -1.97 -1.67
C THR A 71 8.59 -2.84 -0.58
N LEU A 72 8.42 -4.13 -0.88
CA LEU A 72 8.02 -5.09 0.15
C LEU A 72 9.04 -5.15 1.28
N ARG A 73 10.32 -4.99 0.96
CA ARG A 73 11.39 -4.94 1.96
C ARG A 73 11.19 -3.75 2.91
N ASP A 74 10.84 -2.57 2.36
CA ASP A 74 10.55 -1.39 3.18
C ASP A 74 9.40 -1.68 4.16
N MET A 75 8.34 -2.32 3.69
CA MET A 75 7.20 -2.68 4.53
C MET A 75 7.59 -3.69 5.61
N ARG A 76 8.36 -4.71 5.26
CA ARG A 76 8.82 -5.70 6.23
C ARG A 76 9.72 -5.08 7.30
N LEU A 77 10.61 -4.16 6.90
CA LEU A 77 11.48 -3.46 7.85
C LEU A 77 10.64 -2.62 8.83
N LEU A 78 9.64 -1.90 8.32
CA LEU A 78 8.74 -1.14 9.18
C LEU A 78 8.04 -2.05 10.19
N LEU A 79 7.56 -3.21 9.75
CA LEU A 79 6.90 -4.17 10.63
C LEU A 79 7.84 -4.68 11.74
N GLN A 80 9.11 -4.91 11.41
CA GLN A 80 10.09 -5.31 12.43
C GLN A 80 10.31 -4.20 13.45
N GLY A 81 10.38 -2.95 13.00
CA GLY A 81 10.48 -1.81 13.90
C GLY A 81 9.26 -1.67 14.80
N LEU A 82 8.07 -1.90 14.26
CA LEU A 82 6.83 -1.85 15.04
C LEU A 82 6.74 -2.97 16.07
N LEU A 83 7.21 -4.17 15.74
CA LEU A 83 7.29 -5.27 16.69
C LEU A 83 8.24 -4.96 17.83
N LEU A 84 9.40 -4.38 17.53
CA LEU A 84 10.34 -3.94 18.55
C LEU A 84 9.71 -2.88 19.45
N TYR A 85 9.01 -1.91 18.84
CA TYR A 85 8.30 -0.86 19.57
C TYR A 85 7.26 -1.45 20.52
N GLN A 86 6.44 -2.39 20.04
CA GLN A 86 5.43 -3.02 20.88
C GLN A 86 6.07 -3.72 22.06
N TYR A 87 7.09 -4.54 21.81
CA TYR A 87 7.73 -5.33 22.86
C TYR A 87 8.37 -4.43 23.92
N VAL A 88 9.09 -3.38 23.51
CA VAL A 88 9.85 -2.52 24.42
C VAL A 88 8.98 -1.45 25.06
N ASN A 89 8.22 -0.72 24.24
CA ASN A 89 7.53 0.49 24.69
C ASN A 89 6.11 0.25 25.20
N ILE A 90 5.46 -0.83 24.73
CA ILE A 90 4.10 -1.17 25.15
C ILE A 90 4.16 -2.26 26.25
N GLU A 91 4.94 -3.32 26.03
CA GLU A 91 5.02 -4.47 26.94
C GLU A 91 6.16 -4.34 27.95
N GLU A 92 6.94 -3.27 27.87
CA GLU A 92 8.05 -2.98 28.79
C GLU A 92 9.12 -4.07 28.85
N GLY A 93 9.39 -4.70 27.70
CA GLY A 93 10.40 -5.75 27.59
C GLY A 93 11.82 -5.20 27.42
N ASP A 94 12.79 -6.12 27.41
CA ASP A 94 14.19 -5.78 27.23
C ASP A 94 14.51 -5.48 25.77
N TYR A 95 14.98 -4.27 25.50
CA TYR A 95 15.33 -3.81 24.15
C TYR A 95 16.39 -4.71 23.49
N THR A 96 17.50 -4.97 24.21
CA THR A 96 18.63 -5.72 23.66
C THR A 96 18.21 -7.15 23.29
N GLU A 97 17.45 -7.79 24.14
CA GLU A 97 16.96 -9.14 23.92
C GLU A 97 15.99 -9.18 22.72
N ALA A 98 15.05 -8.24 22.68
CA ALA A 98 14.08 -8.16 21.59
C ALA A 98 14.74 -7.88 20.25
N LEU A 99 15.69 -6.95 20.22
CA LEU A 99 16.42 -6.62 19.00
C LEU A 99 17.14 -7.85 18.45
N LYS A 100 17.84 -8.58 19.29
CA LYS A 100 18.54 -9.81 18.87
C LYS A 100 17.59 -10.87 18.34
N ALA A 101 16.42 -11.00 18.94
CA ALA A 101 15.42 -11.99 18.52
C ALA A 101 14.82 -11.65 17.15
N LEU A 102 14.79 -10.38 16.76
CA LEU A 102 14.22 -9.94 15.51
C LEU A 102 15.21 -9.95 14.34
N VAL A 103 16.50 -10.12 14.61
CA VAL A 103 17.51 -10.16 13.56
C VAL A 103 17.35 -11.42 12.73
N ASP A 104 17.04 -11.22 11.44
CA ASP A 104 16.88 -12.29 10.45
C ASP A 104 17.24 -11.71 9.08
N GLU A 105 16.25 -11.22 8.34
CA GLU A 105 16.47 -10.57 7.05
C GLU A 105 17.19 -9.23 7.18
N PHE A 106 16.97 -8.52 8.30
CA PHE A 106 17.51 -7.18 8.53
C PHE A 106 18.55 -7.21 9.65
N SER A 107 19.56 -6.32 9.54
CA SER A 107 20.58 -6.17 10.57
C SER A 107 20.01 -5.45 11.80
N GLU A 108 20.72 -5.56 12.91
CA GLU A 108 20.37 -4.80 14.11
C GLU A 108 20.35 -3.30 13.83
N GLU A 109 21.30 -2.80 13.04
CA GLU A 109 21.39 -1.38 12.69
C GLU A 109 20.18 -0.90 11.92
N GLU A 110 19.71 -1.70 10.96
CA GLU A 110 18.52 -1.36 10.17
C GLU A 110 17.27 -1.29 11.04
N ILE A 111 17.08 -2.30 11.89
CA ILE A 111 15.92 -2.37 12.80
C ILE A 111 15.97 -1.23 13.80
N GLN A 112 17.15 -0.97 14.37
CA GLN A 112 17.35 0.11 15.32
C GLN A 112 17.02 1.47 14.69
N SER A 113 17.46 1.70 13.46
CA SER A 113 17.22 2.96 12.75
C SER A 113 15.72 3.21 12.58
N ILE A 114 14.96 2.23 12.12
CA ILE A 114 13.52 2.38 11.94
C ILE A 114 12.79 2.50 13.30
N TYR A 115 13.25 1.74 14.30
CA TYR A 115 12.70 1.83 15.65
C TYR A 115 12.82 3.25 16.22
N GLU A 116 13.99 3.86 16.07
CA GLU A 116 14.22 5.23 16.55
C GLU A 116 13.28 6.23 15.88
N LYS A 117 13.03 6.06 14.59
CA LYS A 117 12.06 6.90 13.86
C LYS A 117 10.65 6.70 14.40
N ILE A 118 10.26 5.48 14.70
CA ILE A 118 8.95 5.18 15.26
C ILE A 118 8.79 5.83 16.62
N VAL A 119 9.78 5.70 17.48
CA VAL A 119 9.76 6.34 18.81
C VAL A 119 9.60 7.85 18.69
N GLU A 120 10.34 8.46 17.76
CA GLU A 120 10.28 9.93 17.58
C GLU A 120 8.89 10.39 17.17
N VAL A 121 8.25 9.71 16.23
CA VAL A 121 6.95 10.14 15.73
C VAL A 121 5.79 9.77 16.66
N THR A 122 6.01 8.83 17.59
CA THR A 122 4.95 8.35 18.49
C THR A 122 5.10 8.85 19.93
N LYS A 123 6.15 9.61 20.25
CA LYS A 123 6.49 9.98 21.62
C LYS A 123 5.39 10.72 22.40
N ASN A 124 4.48 11.38 21.70
CA ASN A 124 3.39 12.13 22.32
C ASN A 124 2.06 11.39 22.29
N TYR A 125 2.07 10.12 21.93
CA TYR A 125 0.87 9.32 21.76
C TYR A 125 0.97 8.02 22.57
N ASP A 126 -0.17 7.56 23.08
CA ASP A 126 -0.28 6.28 23.77
C ASP A 126 -1.13 5.33 22.92
N PHE A 127 -0.51 4.26 22.46
CA PHE A 127 -1.15 3.27 21.61
C PHE A 127 -1.46 1.96 22.35
N ARG A 128 -1.39 1.99 23.69
CA ARG A 128 -1.71 0.79 24.48
C ARG A 128 -3.16 0.42 24.29
N ARG A 129 -3.36 -0.89 24.14
CA ARG A 129 -4.69 -1.45 24.01
C ARG A 129 -5.23 -1.79 25.41
N ASP A 130 -6.40 -1.30 25.72
CA ASP A 130 -7.06 -1.56 27.01
C ASP A 130 -7.56 -2.99 27.11
#